data_8bb5a42b1022b532346ac641571368f4
#
_entry.id   8bb5a42b1022b532346ac641571368f4
#
_cell.length_a   1.000
_cell.length_b   1.000
_cell.length_c   1.000
_cell.angle_alpha   90.00
_cell.angle_beta   90.00
_cell.angle_gamma   90.00
#
_symmetry.space_group_name_H-M   'P 1'
#
loop_
_entity.id
_entity.type
_entity.pdbx_description
1 polymer ?
#
loop_
_entity_poly.entity_id
_entity_poly.type
_entity_poly.pdbx_seq_one_letter_code
_entity_poly.pdbx_strand_id
1 'polypeptide(L)'
;MIAAVVAIDSNYGIGGNNDLLAHIPEDMKMFKEITTGGSVIVGNRTYQSLPKKPLPDRTNIVITRKCKKKPKVQKDGSVHSNMNHIKSWLSNSDVISDNDGIYVIGGGVIYKELLPFCERAYVTKILHAYDNADTYFPNIDEMPEWEMTSASEVKEHNGLQYQFCIYDRVDYEIIKIESHDDNEDIMDGDMVITVRTFNGYKAVVLRLKDDGELQFYIDDWEYLKDKKSAHKFLNEVLAYNTKQTLNKNEGENE
;
A
#
# COMPACT_ATOMS: atom_id res chain seq x y z
N MET A 1 -4.84 1.71 11.65
CA MET A 1 -3.84 1.73 10.54
C MET A 1 -3.44 0.30 10.17
N ILE A 2 -3.49 -0.03 8.89
CA ILE A 2 -3.00 -1.31 8.36
C ILE A 2 -1.69 -1.03 7.60
N ALA A 3 -0.60 -1.72 7.97
CA ALA A 3 0.70 -1.47 7.34
C ALA A 3 1.43 -2.78 6.97
N ALA A 4 2.20 -2.76 5.89
CA ALA A 4 3.18 -3.79 5.60
C ALA A 4 4.52 -3.46 6.29
N VAL A 5 5.24 -4.47 6.76
CA VAL A 5 6.60 -4.33 7.29
C VAL A 5 7.48 -5.38 6.63
N VAL A 6 8.52 -4.95 5.91
CA VAL A 6 9.31 -5.83 5.06
C VAL A 6 10.74 -5.32 4.87
N ALA A 7 11.71 -6.24 4.78
CA ALA A 7 13.03 -5.98 4.23
C ALA A 7 13.13 -6.58 2.83
N ILE A 8 13.60 -5.81 1.87
CA ILE A 8 13.74 -6.21 0.47
C ILE A 8 15.17 -6.00 -0.01
N ASP A 9 15.64 -6.84 -0.91
CA ASP A 9 16.86 -6.60 -1.66
C ASP A 9 16.63 -5.67 -2.87
N SER A 10 17.66 -5.39 -3.65
CA SER A 10 17.58 -4.52 -4.83
C SER A 10 16.64 -5.05 -5.93
N ASN A 11 16.25 -6.33 -5.89
CA ASN A 11 15.33 -6.98 -6.81
C ASN A 11 13.98 -7.33 -6.15
N TYR A 12 13.65 -6.71 -5.00
CA TYR A 12 12.45 -6.98 -4.20
C TYR A 12 12.41 -8.38 -3.57
N GLY A 13 13.53 -9.12 -3.56
CA GLY A 13 13.67 -10.36 -2.82
C GLY A 13 13.48 -10.15 -1.31
N ILE A 14 12.77 -11.04 -0.64
CA ILE A 14 12.48 -10.99 0.81
C ILE A 14 12.98 -12.21 1.56
N GLY A 15 13.36 -13.25 0.85
CA GLY A 15 13.82 -14.51 1.45
C GLY A 15 14.23 -15.52 0.40
N GLY A 16 14.98 -16.51 0.86
CA GLY A 16 15.40 -17.67 0.08
C GLY A 16 15.54 -18.89 1.00
N ASN A 17 15.14 -20.08 0.53
CA ASN A 17 15.21 -21.32 1.30
C ASN A 17 14.49 -21.27 2.68
N ASN A 18 13.39 -20.53 2.79
CA ASN A 18 12.62 -20.26 4.01
C ASN A 18 13.38 -19.48 5.10
N ASP A 19 14.36 -18.70 4.75
CA ASP A 19 15.07 -17.79 5.66
C ASP A 19 15.11 -16.37 5.07
N LEU A 20 15.50 -15.40 5.91
CA LEU A 20 15.73 -14.02 5.46
C LEU A 20 16.99 -13.95 4.60
N LEU A 21 17.03 -13.01 3.66
CA LEU A 21 18.22 -12.78 2.82
C LEU A 21 19.37 -12.17 3.62
N ALA A 22 19.06 -11.37 4.64
CA ALA A 22 20.05 -10.77 5.53
C ALA A 22 19.52 -10.64 6.96
N HIS A 23 20.43 -10.67 7.92
CA HIS A 23 20.16 -10.39 9.32
C HIS A 23 20.78 -9.05 9.71
N ILE A 24 19.97 -8.00 9.74
CA ILE A 24 20.36 -6.65 10.12
C ILE A 24 19.75 -6.36 11.51
N PRO A 25 20.57 -6.28 12.59
CA PRO A 25 20.06 -6.09 13.95
C PRO A 25 19.19 -4.86 14.14
N GLU A 26 19.51 -3.77 13.44
CA GLU A 26 18.75 -2.52 13.52
C GLU A 26 17.37 -2.67 12.84
N ASP A 27 17.28 -3.41 11.73
CA ASP A 27 16.01 -3.77 11.09
C ASP A 27 15.14 -4.62 12.02
N MET A 28 15.73 -5.63 12.67
CA MET A 28 15.01 -6.45 13.65
C MET A 28 14.50 -5.62 14.84
N LYS A 29 15.28 -4.64 15.29
CA LYS A 29 14.86 -3.72 16.35
C LYS A 29 13.70 -2.86 15.90
N MET A 30 13.80 -2.23 14.73
CA MET A 30 12.75 -1.40 14.14
C MET A 30 11.46 -2.21 13.89
N PHE A 31 11.56 -3.42 13.34
CA PHE A 31 10.43 -4.34 13.19
C PHE A 31 9.72 -4.60 14.51
N LYS A 32 10.49 -4.86 15.59
CA LYS A 32 9.91 -5.06 16.92
C LYS A 32 9.22 -3.81 17.43
N GLU A 33 9.84 -2.64 17.32
CA GLU A 33 9.29 -1.36 17.79
C GLU A 33 7.98 -1.01 17.07
N ILE A 34 7.94 -1.16 15.73
CA ILE A 34 6.75 -0.89 14.93
C ILE A 34 5.59 -1.82 15.28
N THR A 35 5.86 -3.11 15.47
CA THR A 35 4.80 -4.13 15.56
C THR A 35 4.36 -4.46 16.99
N THR A 36 5.12 -4.04 18.02
CA THR A 36 4.78 -4.32 19.43
C THR A 36 3.49 -3.64 19.83
N GLY A 37 2.62 -4.35 20.54
CA GLY A 37 1.29 -3.90 20.98
C GLY A 37 0.19 -4.10 19.94
N GLY A 38 0.54 -4.38 18.67
CA GLY A 38 -0.41 -4.55 17.61
C GLY A 38 -0.71 -6.01 17.23
N SER A 39 -1.40 -6.17 16.12
CA SER A 39 -1.70 -7.46 15.50
C SER A 39 -0.75 -7.71 14.31
N VAL A 40 -0.11 -8.87 14.24
CA VAL A 40 0.72 -9.26 13.11
C VAL A 40 0.02 -10.33 12.27
N ILE A 41 -0.06 -10.14 10.96
CA ILE A 41 -0.63 -11.09 10.00
C ILE A 41 0.51 -11.74 9.22
N VAL A 42 0.58 -13.06 9.27
CA VAL A 42 1.69 -13.83 8.70
C VAL A 42 1.22 -15.12 8.05
N GLY A 43 1.86 -15.53 6.97
CA GLY A 43 1.62 -16.84 6.35
C GLY A 43 2.18 -17.97 7.22
N ASN A 44 1.53 -19.13 7.21
CA ASN A 44 1.93 -20.26 8.04
C ASN A 44 3.39 -20.71 7.80
N ARG A 45 3.89 -20.67 6.54
CA ARG A 45 5.29 -21.05 6.28
C ARG A 45 6.25 -20.10 6.98
N THR A 46 6.05 -18.78 6.83
CA THR A 46 6.85 -17.73 7.49
C THR A 46 6.70 -17.80 9.01
N TYR A 47 5.48 -18.07 9.54
CA TYR A 47 5.29 -18.26 10.97
C TYR A 47 6.13 -19.42 11.52
N GLN A 48 6.24 -20.53 10.77
CA GLN A 48 7.04 -21.69 11.18
C GLN A 48 8.55 -21.41 11.15
N SER A 49 9.03 -20.50 10.30
CA SER A 49 10.46 -20.12 10.25
C SER A 49 10.86 -19.08 11.31
N LEU A 50 9.90 -18.42 11.98
CA LEU A 50 10.23 -17.48 13.05
C LEU A 50 11.04 -18.15 14.17
N PRO A 51 12.15 -17.53 14.62
CA PRO A 51 12.99 -18.09 15.68
C PRO A 51 12.25 -18.16 17.02
N LYS A 52 11.34 -17.21 17.28
CA LYS A 52 10.44 -17.21 18.44
C LYS A 52 9.00 -17.03 17.96
N LYS A 53 8.14 -17.97 18.33
CA LYS A 53 6.70 -17.95 18.00
C LYS A 53 5.84 -18.48 19.13
N PRO A 54 4.71 -17.82 19.41
CA PRO A 54 4.27 -16.56 18.78
C PRO A 54 5.23 -15.40 19.10
N LEU A 55 5.20 -14.37 18.26
CA LEU A 55 5.92 -13.12 18.56
C LEU A 55 5.34 -12.50 19.83
N PRO A 56 6.16 -12.21 20.87
CA PRO A 56 5.66 -11.69 22.15
C PRO A 56 5.05 -10.30 22.00
N ASP A 57 4.15 -9.96 22.91
CA ASP A 57 3.49 -8.65 23.02
C ASP A 57 2.73 -8.23 21.75
N ARG A 58 2.20 -9.20 21.01
CA ARG A 58 1.46 -9.02 19.74
C ARG A 58 0.41 -10.09 19.57
N THR A 59 -0.71 -9.74 18.96
CA THR A 59 -1.67 -10.74 18.47
C THR A 59 -1.14 -11.36 17.18
N ASN A 60 -0.83 -12.66 17.21
CA ASN A 60 -0.29 -13.37 16.04
C ASN A 60 -1.43 -14.01 15.24
N ILE A 61 -1.69 -13.51 14.04
CA ILE A 61 -2.72 -14.02 13.12
C ILE A 61 -2.02 -14.78 11.99
N VAL A 62 -2.23 -16.09 11.95
CA VAL A 62 -1.55 -16.99 11.02
C VAL A 62 -2.50 -17.41 9.91
N ILE A 63 -2.18 -17.03 8.67
CA ILE A 63 -2.97 -17.42 7.50
C ILE A 63 -2.57 -18.83 7.06
N THR A 64 -3.55 -19.75 7.08
CA THR A 64 -3.35 -21.13 6.70
C THR A 64 -4.52 -21.72 5.91
N ARG A 65 -4.21 -22.52 4.88
CA ARG A 65 -5.21 -23.28 4.10
C ARG A 65 -5.93 -24.37 4.91
N LYS A 66 -5.39 -24.74 6.08
CA LYS A 66 -6.00 -25.71 6.98
C LYS A 66 -7.22 -25.16 7.74
N CYS A 67 -7.32 -23.84 7.88
CA CYS A 67 -8.48 -23.18 8.50
C CYS A 67 -9.60 -22.98 7.47
N LYS A 68 -10.56 -23.91 7.39
CA LYS A 68 -11.60 -23.92 6.34
C LYS A 68 -12.86 -23.13 6.69
N LYS A 69 -13.15 -22.92 7.98
CA LYS A 69 -14.44 -22.32 8.42
C LYS A 69 -14.24 -21.02 9.20
N LYS A 70 -14.04 -21.09 10.52
CA LYS A 70 -13.88 -19.93 11.41
C LYS A 70 -12.46 -19.83 11.92
N PRO A 71 -11.97 -18.62 12.25
CA PRO A 71 -10.69 -18.45 12.94
C PRO A 71 -10.63 -19.30 14.22
N LYS A 72 -9.45 -19.81 14.55
CA LYS A 72 -9.23 -20.68 15.72
C LYS A 72 -8.02 -20.21 16.51
N VAL A 73 -8.21 -20.01 17.80
CA VAL A 73 -7.11 -19.80 18.74
C VAL A 73 -6.40 -21.13 18.99
N GLN A 74 -5.09 -21.14 18.86
CA GLN A 74 -4.23 -22.30 19.10
C GLN A 74 -3.76 -22.35 20.56
N LYS A 75 -3.15 -23.46 20.96
CA LYS A 75 -2.61 -23.63 22.32
C LYS A 75 -1.52 -22.63 22.69
N ASP A 76 -0.76 -22.14 21.69
CA ASP A 76 0.28 -21.13 21.84
C ASP A 76 -0.28 -19.68 21.86
N GLY A 77 -1.59 -19.52 21.78
CA GLY A 77 -2.26 -18.20 21.74
C GLY A 77 -2.34 -17.57 20.34
N SER A 78 -1.73 -18.16 19.31
CA SER A 78 -1.89 -17.65 17.94
C SER A 78 -3.28 -17.91 17.39
N VAL A 79 -3.76 -17.01 16.49
CA VAL A 79 -5.07 -17.12 15.85
C VAL A 79 -4.88 -17.62 14.41
N HIS A 80 -5.31 -18.83 14.12
CA HIS A 80 -5.26 -19.36 12.76
C HIS A 80 -6.52 -18.99 11.97
N SER A 81 -6.33 -18.43 10.80
CA SER A 81 -7.40 -17.98 9.91
C SER A 81 -7.12 -18.38 8.45
N ASN A 82 -8.04 -18.09 7.54
CA ASN A 82 -7.80 -18.20 6.10
C ASN A 82 -7.84 -16.83 5.44
N MET A 83 -7.36 -16.74 4.20
CA MET A 83 -7.23 -15.49 3.47
C MET A 83 -8.58 -14.76 3.30
N ASN A 84 -9.66 -15.48 2.97
CA ASN A 84 -10.97 -14.85 2.75
C ASN A 84 -11.51 -14.19 4.01
N HIS A 85 -11.36 -14.84 5.18
CA HIS A 85 -11.75 -14.22 6.45
C HIS A 85 -10.93 -12.97 6.76
N ILE A 86 -9.61 -13.01 6.50
CA ILE A 86 -8.76 -11.85 6.74
C ILE A 86 -9.16 -10.69 5.81
N LYS A 87 -9.32 -10.95 4.52
CA LYS A 87 -9.77 -9.91 3.57
C LYS A 87 -11.12 -9.30 3.97
N SER A 88 -12.10 -10.14 4.31
CA SER A 88 -13.40 -9.67 4.78
C SER A 88 -13.31 -8.84 6.07
N TRP A 89 -12.42 -9.23 6.98
CA TRP A 89 -12.19 -8.47 8.21
C TRP A 89 -11.51 -7.12 7.94
N LEU A 90 -10.47 -7.09 7.10
CA LEU A 90 -9.76 -5.85 6.75
C LEU A 90 -10.59 -4.88 5.91
N SER A 91 -11.56 -5.38 5.13
CA SER A 91 -12.51 -4.54 4.36
C SER A 91 -13.58 -3.90 5.23
N ASN A 92 -13.73 -4.30 6.49
CA ASN A 92 -14.77 -3.80 7.39
C ASN A 92 -14.16 -2.81 8.38
N SER A 93 -14.11 -1.52 7.98
CA SER A 93 -13.47 -0.44 8.73
C SER A 93 -14.02 -0.25 10.15
N ASP A 94 -15.31 -0.59 10.38
CA ASP A 94 -15.98 -0.42 11.68
C ASP A 94 -15.43 -1.34 12.78
N VAL A 95 -14.65 -2.36 12.41
CA VAL A 95 -14.10 -3.38 13.33
C VAL A 95 -12.66 -3.09 13.72
N ILE A 96 -11.98 -2.18 13.00
CA ILE A 96 -10.59 -1.82 13.27
C ILE A 96 -10.57 -0.61 14.19
N SER A 97 -10.22 -0.84 15.46
CA SER A 97 -9.97 0.26 16.41
C SER A 97 -8.79 1.11 15.94
N ASP A 98 -8.93 2.43 15.95
CA ASP A 98 -7.86 3.38 15.55
C ASP A 98 -6.58 3.23 16.38
N ASN A 99 -6.66 2.58 17.55
CA ASN A 99 -5.54 2.41 18.46
C ASN A 99 -4.71 1.15 18.22
N ASP A 100 -5.20 0.18 17.43
CA ASP A 100 -4.53 -1.11 17.23
C ASP A 100 -3.92 -1.18 15.83
N GLY A 101 -2.59 -1.04 15.71
CA GLY A 101 -1.88 -1.27 14.46
C GLY A 101 -2.02 -2.72 13.98
N ILE A 102 -2.32 -2.90 12.70
CA ILE A 102 -2.34 -4.20 12.02
C ILE A 102 -1.17 -4.24 11.06
N TYR A 103 -0.29 -5.22 11.23
CA TYR A 103 0.95 -5.31 10.48
C TYR A 103 1.02 -6.59 9.65
N VAL A 104 1.08 -6.45 8.34
CA VAL A 104 1.32 -7.57 7.41
C VAL A 104 2.83 -7.82 7.36
N ILE A 105 3.26 -9.00 7.81
CA ILE A 105 4.68 -9.34 7.97
C ILE A 105 5.14 -10.53 7.10
N GLY A 106 4.35 -10.88 6.11
CA GLY A 106 4.77 -11.78 5.05
C GLY A 106 4.27 -13.21 5.11
N GLY A 107 4.79 -14.10 4.28
CA GLY A 107 5.71 -13.95 3.14
C GLY A 107 5.04 -13.46 1.85
N GLY A 108 5.73 -13.67 0.74
CA GLY A 108 5.40 -13.07 -0.56
C GLY A 108 3.93 -13.17 -0.99
N VAL A 109 3.30 -14.34 -0.86
CA VAL A 109 1.87 -14.51 -1.17
C VAL A 109 1.00 -13.63 -0.26
N ILE A 110 1.36 -13.50 1.02
CA ILE A 110 0.60 -12.70 1.99
C ILE A 110 0.73 -11.22 1.65
N TYR A 111 1.93 -10.75 1.33
CA TYR A 111 2.13 -9.37 0.87
C TYR A 111 1.33 -9.09 -0.39
N LYS A 112 1.45 -9.93 -1.43
CA LYS A 112 0.70 -9.76 -2.68
C LYS A 112 -0.81 -9.64 -2.47
N GLU A 113 -1.37 -10.47 -1.58
CA GLU A 113 -2.82 -10.55 -1.34
C GLU A 113 -3.34 -9.44 -0.41
N LEU A 114 -2.49 -8.92 0.50
CA LEU A 114 -2.92 -7.99 1.54
C LEU A 114 -2.37 -6.57 1.38
N LEU A 115 -1.37 -6.33 0.53
CA LEU A 115 -0.87 -4.99 0.22
C LEU A 115 -1.98 -4.03 -0.24
N PRO A 116 -3.01 -4.47 -1.03
CA PRO A 116 -4.14 -3.62 -1.37
C PRO A 116 -5.00 -3.11 -0.19
N PHE A 117 -4.85 -3.69 0.99
CA PHE A 117 -5.54 -3.25 2.22
C PHE A 117 -4.65 -2.39 3.10
N CYS A 118 -3.35 -2.29 2.79
CA CYS A 118 -2.41 -1.50 3.59
C CYS A 118 -2.50 -0.02 3.18
N GLU A 119 -2.40 0.85 4.17
CA GLU A 119 -2.32 2.30 4.04
C GLU A 119 -0.85 2.78 4.02
N ARG A 120 0.05 1.96 4.60
CA ARG A 120 1.47 2.25 4.76
C ARG A 120 2.31 1.00 4.56
N ALA A 121 3.55 1.19 4.08
CA ALA A 121 4.57 0.14 4.09
C ALA A 121 5.88 0.69 4.68
N TYR A 122 6.38 0.00 5.70
CA TYR A 122 7.71 0.19 6.25
C TYR A 122 8.64 -0.77 5.53
N VAL A 123 9.55 -0.23 4.74
CA VAL A 123 10.41 -1.00 3.83
C VAL A 123 11.87 -0.75 4.17
N THR A 124 12.58 -1.78 4.58
CA THR A 124 14.03 -1.75 4.66
C THR A 124 14.61 -2.16 3.30
N LYS A 125 15.14 -1.20 2.55
CA LYS A 125 15.81 -1.45 1.26
C LYS A 125 17.26 -1.85 1.51
N ILE A 126 17.61 -3.08 1.19
CA ILE A 126 18.99 -3.59 1.22
C ILE A 126 19.60 -3.32 -0.14
N LEU A 127 20.69 -2.54 -0.19
CA LEU A 127 21.34 -2.10 -1.43
C LEU A 127 22.28 -3.19 -1.99
N HIS A 128 21.76 -4.40 -2.08
CA HIS A 128 22.41 -5.58 -2.61
C HIS A 128 21.38 -6.51 -3.23
N ALA A 129 21.73 -7.22 -4.29
CA ALA A 129 20.89 -8.24 -4.92
C ALA A 129 21.39 -9.63 -4.52
N TYR A 130 20.50 -10.49 -4.06
CA TYR A 130 20.82 -11.86 -3.66
C TYR A 130 20.39 -12.87 -4.73
N ASP A 131 21.33 -13.64 -5.28
CA ASP A 131 21.04 -14.66 -6.30
C ASP A 131 20.16 -15.82 -5.79
N ASN A 132 20.11 -16.02 -4.48
CA ASN A 132 19.34 -17.09 -3.84
C ASN A 132 17.95 -16.66 -3.39
N ALA A 133 17.48 -15.46 -3.74
CA ALA A 133 16.12 -15.03 -3.48
C ALA A 133 15.11 -15.88 -4.26
N ASP A 134 14.14 -16.48 -3.57
CA ASP A 134 13.07 -17.30 -4.15
C ASP A 134 11.67 -16.77 -3.87
N THR A 135 11.59 -15.75 -3.03
CA THR A 135 10.35 -15.12 -2.59
C THR A 135 10.50 -13.61 -2.65
N TYR A 136 9.47 -12.92 -3.20
CA TYR A 136 9.55 -11.51 -3.53
C TYR A 136 8.38 -10.72 -2.94
N PHE A 137 8.65 -9.45 -2.65
CA PHE A 137 7.64 -8.43 -2.38
C PHE A 137 7.17 -7.81 -3.70
N PRO A 138 5.93 -7.34 -3.83
CA PRO A 138 5.51 -6.57 -5.00
C PRO A 138 6.42 -5.34 -5.21
N ASN A 139 6.74 -5.04 -6.48
CA ASN A 139 7.54 -3.86 -6.80
C ASN A 139 6.73 -2.58 -6.51
N ILE A 140 6.81 -2.10 -5.27
CA ILE A 140 6.06 -0.96 -4.77
C ILE A 140 6.48 0.35 -5.45
N ASP A 141 7.72 0.46 -5.94
CA ASP A 141 8.22 1.64 -6.65
C ASP A 141 7.57 1.80 -8.05
N GLU A 142 7.01 0.72 -8.61
CA GLU A 142 6.27 0.76 -9.88
C GLU A 142 4.75 0.82 -9.69
N MET A 143 4.26 0.78 -8.45
CA MET A 143 2.85 0.82 -8.14
C MET A 143 2.41 2.27 -7.98
N PRO A 144 1.55 2.79 -8.89
CA PRO A 144 1.18 4.22 -8.89
C PRO A 144 0.36 4.65 -7.68
N GLU A 145 -0.22 3.71 -6.95
CA GLU A 145 -0.94 3.94 -5.69
C GLU A 145 -0.03 4.05 -4.46
N TRP A 146 1.30 3.96 -4.63
CA TRP A 146 2.25 4.04 -3.54
C TRP A 146 3.28 5.13 -3.80
N GLU A 147 3.55 5.94 -2.78
CA GLU A 147 4.54 7.01 -2.79
C GLU A 147 5.53 6.82 -1.64
N MET A 148 6.82 6.95 -1.92
CA MET A 148 7.84 6.97 -0.88
C MET A 148 7.84 8.35 -0.21
N THR A 149 7.26 8.44 0.98
CA THR A 149 7.09 9.69 1.73
C THR A 149 8.25 9.99 2.67
N SER A 150 9.07 8.98 3.00
CA SER A 150 10.25 9.18 3.84
C SER A 150 11.32 8.15 3.53
N ALA A 151 12.57 8.58 3.60
CA ALA A 151 13.74 7.72 3.55
C ALA A 151 14.80 8.19 4.54
N SER A 152 15.41 7.27 5.29
CA SER A 152 16.53 7.57 6.16
C SER A 152 17.81 7.83 5.35
N GLU A 153 18.87 8.28 5.99
CA GLU A 153 20.21 8.13 5.43
C GLU A 153 20.54 6.66 5.19
N VAL A 154 21.43 6.39 4.21
CA VAL A 154 21.98 5.05 3.98
C VAL A 154 22.83 4.67 5.18
N LYS A 155 22.55 3.50 5.74
CA LYS A 155 23.25 2.89 6.86
C LYS A 155 24.06 1.68 6.38
N GLU A 156 24.96 1.22 7.24
CA GLU A 156 25.79 0.05 6.94
C GLU A 156 25.86 -0.90 8.15
N HIS A 157 25.78 -2.17 7.87
CA HIS A 157 26.06 -3.24 8.84
C HIS A 157 26.90 -4.34 8.17
N ASN A 158 28.11 -4.55 8.67
CA ASN A 158 29.06 -5.56 8.14
C ASN A 158 29.30 -5.48 6.61
N GLY A 159 29.45 -4.27 6.07
CA GLY A 159 29.64 -4.03 4.63
C GLY A 159 28.34 -4.08 3.81
N LEU A 160 27.20 -4.36 4.42
CA LEU A 160 25.90 -4.37 3.77
C LEU A 160 25.21 -3.01 3.98
N GLN A 161 25.00 -2.29 2.91
CA GLN A 161 24.29 -1.01 2.93
C GLN A 161 22.78 -1.22 2.89
N TYR A 162 22.03 -0.42 3.65
CA TYR A 162 20.57 -0.45 3.68
C TYR A 162 19.99 0.92 4.05
N GLN A 163 18.70 1.09 3.78
CA GLN A 163 17.96 2.32 4.03
C GLN A 163 16.55 2.00 4.52
N PHE A 164 16.08 2.71 5.53
CA PHE A 164 14.69 2.63 5.98
C PHE A 164 13.83 3.59 5.17
N CYS A 165 12.79 3.06 4.53
CA CYS A 165 11.86 3.83 3.72
C CYS A 165 10.43 3.67 4.27
N ILE A 166 9.64 4.73 4.16
CA ILE A 166 8.20 4.70 4.41
C ILE A 166 7.51 5.00 3.09
N TYR A 167 6.57 4.13 2.73
CA TYR A 167 5.65 4.34 1.64
C TYR A 167 4.26 4.53 2.20
N ASP A 168 3.58 5.56 1.74
CA ASP A 168 2.18 5.78 2.03
C ASP A 168 1.35 5.51 0.77
N ARG A 169 0.18 4.94 0.98
CA ARG A 169 -0.73 4.69 -0.13
C ARG A 169 -1.44 5.97 -0.50
N VAL A 170 -1.37 6.29 -1.77
CA VAL A 170 -2.05 7.44 -2.37
C VAL A 170 -3.36 6.93 -2.96
N ASP A 171 -4.36 6.75 -2.13
CA ASP A 171 -5.72 6.51 -2.59
C ASP A 171 -6.40 7.85 -2.88
N TYR A 172 -7.06 7.94 -4.01
CA TYR A 172 -7.91 9.05 -4.34
C TYR A 172 -9.26 8.57 -4.86
N GLU A 173 -10.28 9.35 -4.58
CA GLU A 173 -11.61 9.18 -5.14
C GLU A 173 -11.97 10.45 -5.90
N ILE A 174 -12.37 10.33 -7.17
CA ILE A 174 -12.86 11.46 -7.93
C ILE A 174 -14.23 11.82 -7.38
N ILE A 175 -14.33 12.99 -6.74
CA ILE A 175 -15.55 13.47 -6.09
C ILE A 175 -16.38 14.30 -7.07
N LYS A 176 -15.74 15.15 -7.87
CA LYS A 176 -16.41 16.11 -8.74
C LYS A 176 -15.53 16.44 -9.93
N ILE A 177 -16.18 16.68 -11.06
CA ILE A 177 -15.56 17.21 -12.27
C ILE A 177 -16.43 18.38 -12.71
N GLU A 178 -15.83 19.55 -12.85
CA GLU A 178 -16.50 20.79 -13.26
C GLU A 178 -15.71 21.49 -14.35
N SER A 179 -16.41 22.09 -15.32
CA SER A 179 -15.81 23.14 -16.17
C SER A 179 -15.85 24.46 -15.40
N HIS A 180 -14.78 25.19 -15.42
CA HIS A 180 -14.68 26.46 -14.69
C HIS A 180 -14.81 27.64 -15.64
N ASP A 181 -15.73 28.56 -15.32
CA ASP A 181 -16.00 29.73 -16.16
C ASP A 181 -15.61 31.08 -15.52
N ASP A 182 -15.24 31.16 -14.22
CA ASP A 182 -15.14 32.43 -13.50
C ASP A 182 -14.05 32.53 -12.40
N ASN A 183 -12.85 31.95 -12.52
CA ASN A 183 -11.80 32.13 -11.52
C ASN A 183 -10.52 32.74 -12.14
N GLU A 184 -9.94 33.78 -11.52
CA GLU A 184 -8.79 34.55 -12.05
C GLU A 184 -7.53 33.70 -12.32
N ASP A 185 -7.39 32.55 -11.66
CA ASP A 185 -6.24 31.64 -11.80
C ASP A 185 -6.50 30.44 -12.74
N ILE A 186 -7.73 30.22 -13.17
CA ILE A 186 -8.16 29.10 -14.02
C ILE A 186 -8.77 29.67 -15.29
N MET A 187 -8.24 29.29 -16.46
CA MET A 187 -8.72 29.83 -17.75
C MET A 187 -10.06 29.21 -18.15
N ASP A 188 -10.88 29.97 -18.88
CA ASP A 188 -12.10 29.48 -19.52
C ASP A 188 -11.82 28.21 -20.33
N GLY A 189 -12.59 27.15 -20.04
CA GLY A 189 -12.46 25.85 -20.69
C GLY A 189 -11.56 24.84 -19.95
N ASP A 190 -10.94 25.23 -18.84
CA ASP A 190 -10.24 24.28 -17.98
C ASP A 190 -11.24 23.36 -17.24
N MET A 191 -10.83 22.11 -17.02
CA MET A 191 -11.59 21.16 -16.25
C MET A 191 -10.96 21.01 -14.87
N VAL A 192 -11.73 21.30 -13.82
CA VAL A 192 -11.31 21.10 -12.43
C VAL A 192 -11.83 19.76 -11.91
N ILE A 193 -10.92 18.92 -11.49
CA ILE A 193 -11.21 17.60 -10.93
C ILE A 193 -10.91 17.64 -9.45
N THR A 194 -11.93 17.57 -8.61
CA THR A 194 -11.77 17.44 -7.17
C THR A 194 -11.63 15.96 -6.82
N VAL A 195 -10.54 15.62 -6.18
CA VAL A 195 -10.29 14.27 -5.69
C VAL A 195 -10.17 14.26 -4.18
N ARG A 196 -10.67 13.21 -3.55
CA ARG A 196 -10.40 12.91 -2.14
C ARG A 196 -9.20 11.99 -2.07
N THR A 197 -8.22 12.36 -1.28
CA THR A 197 -7.04 11.53 -0.97
C THR A 197 -7.03 11.21 0.52
N PHE A 198 -6.16 10.32 0.94
CA PHE A 198 -5.92 10.04 2.37
C PHE A 198 -5.55 11.32 3.15
N ASN A 199 -4.80 12.24 2.51
CA ASN A 199 -4.37 13.52 3.11
C ASN A 199 -5.36 14.67 2.91
N GLY A 200 -6.62 14.39 2.55
CA GLY A 200 -7.65 15.38 2.33
C GLY A 200 -8.04 15.57 0.85
N TYR A 201 -8.61 16.73 0.53
CA TYR A 201 -9.04 17.03 -0.85
C TYR A 201 -7.90 17.67 -1.63
N LYS A 202 -7.78 17.29 -2.89
CA LYS A 202 -6.87 17.90 -3.88
C LYS A 202 -7.66 18.34 -5.10
N ALA A 203 -7.26 19.46 -5.70
CA ALA A 203 -7.78 19.90 -6.97
C ALA A 203 -6.74 19.62 -8.07
N VAL A 204 -7.18 19.03 -9.16
CA VAL A 204 -6.38 18.78 -10.35
C VAL A 204 -7.01 19.57 -11.49
N VAL A 205 -6.29 20.49 -12.09
CA VAL A 205 -6.77 21.27 -13.22
C VAL A 205 -6.23 20.64 -14.51
N LEU A 206 -7.13 20.27 -15.41
CA LEU A 206 -6.80 19.79 -16.74
C LEU A 206 -7.04 20.92 -17.74
N ARG A 207 -6.00 21.22 -18.50
CA ARG A 207 -6.07 22.18 -19.62
C ARG A 207 -5.76 21.48 -20.94
N LEU A 208 -6.61 21.64 -21.92
CA LEU A 208 -6.33 21.26 -23.31
C LEU A 208 -5.68 22.45 -24.03
N LYS A 209 -4.42 22.27 -24.46
CA LYS A 209 -3.73 23.28 -25.25
C LYS A 209 -4.25 23.34 -26.69
N ASP A 210 -3.98 24.43 -27.40
CA ASP A 210 -4.34 24.60 -28.79
C ASP A 210 -3.72 23.55 -29.73
N ASP A 211 -2.61 22.97 -29.36
CA ASP A 211 -1.95 21.87 -30.07
C ASP A 211 -2.54 20.46 -29.77
N GLY A 212 -3.55 20.40 -28.91
CA GLY A 212 -4.22 19.15 -28.48
C GLY A 212 -3.49 18.41 -27.36
N GLU A 213 -2.41 18.96 -26.79
CA GLU A 213 -1.72 18.39 -25.64
C GLU A 213 -2.48 18.69 -24.35
N LEU A 214 -2.72 17.67 -23.50
CA LEU A 214 -3.28 17.82 -22.16
C LEU A 214 -2.19 18.25 -21.18
N GLN A 215 -2.42 19.33 -20.48
CA GLN A 215 -1.55 19.83 -19.44
C GLN A 215 -2.25 19.68 -18.07
N PHE A 216 -1.50 19.19 -17.08
CA PHE A 216 -1.96 19.03 -15.71
C PHE A 216 -1.36 20.14 -14.85
N TYR A 217 -2.18 20.88 -14.12
CA TYR A 217 -1.76 21.81 -13.09
C TYR A 217 -2.18 21.26 -11.73
N ILE A 218 -1.24 21.10 -10.84
CA ILE A 218 -1.46 20.43 -9.56
C ILE A 218 -0.71 21.20 -8.50
N ASP A 219 -1.42 21.63 -7.47
CA ASP A 219 -0.78 22.08 -6.24
C ASP A 219 -0.26 20.88 -5.45
N ASP A 220 1.07 20.73 -5.40
CA ASP A 220 1.82 19.79 -4.52
C ASP A 220 1.41 18.32 -4.53
N TRP A 221 0.83 17.80 -5.61
CA TRP A 221 0.52 16.38 -5.72
C TRP A 221 1.54 15.61 -6.56
N GLU A 222 2.54 15.05 -5.91
CA GLU A 222 3.66 14.29 -6.50
C GLU A 222 3.18 13.13 -7.39
N TYR A 223 2.03 12.53 -7.07
CA TYR A 223 1.46 11.38 -7.78
C TYR A 223 1.33 11.56 -9.29
N LEU A 224 1.01 12.76 -9.76
CA LEU A 224 0.83 13.02 -11.19
C LEU A 224 2.08 13.55 -11.92
N LYS A 225 3.23 13.62 -11.24
CA LYS A 225 4.48 14.11 -11.84
C LYS A 225 5.05 13.16 -12.89
N ASP A 226 4.75 11.86 -12.80
CA ASP A 226 5.19 10.90 -13.81
C ASP A 226 4.10 10.64 -14.86
N LYS A 227 4.55 10.38 -16.09
CA LYS A 227 3.66 10.17 -17.26
C LYS A 227 2.72 8.97 -17.09
N LYS A 228 3.12 7.92 -16.38
CA LYS A 228 2.33 6.69 -16.19
C LYS A 228 1.16 6.94 -15.24
N SER A 229 1.42 7.60 -14.11
CA SER A 229 0.41 7.98 -13.13
C SER A 229 -0.59 8.97 -13.71
N ALA A 230 -0.11 9.96 -14.48
CA ALA A 230 -0.97 10.91 -15.18
C ALA A 230 -1.91 10.20 -16.19
N HIS A 231 -1.42 9.24 -16.97
CA HIS A 231 -2.27 8.45 -17.88
C HIS A 231 -3.30 7.59 -17.15
N LYS A 232 -2.91 6.97 -16.03
CA LYS A 232 -3.84 6.18 -15.22
C LYS A 232 -4.97 7.07 -14.69
N PHE A 233 -4.64 8.21 -14.08
CA PHE A 233 -5.59 9.18 -13.57
C PHE A 233 -6.55 9.65 -14.67
N LEU A 234 -6.03 10.02 -15.86
CA LEU A 234 -6.86 10.45 -17.00
C LEU A 234 -7.87 9.37 -17.41
N ASN A 235 -7.47 8.11 -17.48
CA ASN A 235 -8.36 7.00 -17.81
C ASN A 235 -9.48 6.84 -16.77
N GLU A 236 -9.20 7.06 -15.49
CA GLU A 236 -10.20 7.01 -14.43
C GLU A 236 -11.17 8.19 -14.48
N VAL A 237 -10.68 9.39 -14.81
CA VAL A 237 -11.52 10.57 -15.07
C VAL A 237 -12.49 10.32 -16.23
N LEU A 238 -12.00 9.75 -17.33
CA LEU A 238 -12.84 9.40 -18.48
C LEU A 238 -13.89 8.35 -18.11
N ALA A 239 -13.51 7.33 -17.35
CA ALA A 239 -14.45 6.31 -16.85
C ALA A 239 -15.51 6.90 -15.91
N TYR A 240 -15.13 7.82 -15.02
CA TYR A 240 -16.04 8.53 -14.13
C TYR A 240 -17.08 9.33 -14.93
N ASN A 241 -16.64 10.13 -15.91
CA ASN A 241 -17.52 10.94 -16.77
C ASN A 241 -18.51 10.07 -17.55
N THR A 242 -18.03 8.94 -18.12
CA THR A 242 -18.90 8.01 -18.86
C THR A 242 -19.99 7.45 -17.95
N LYS A 243 -19.65 7.06 -16.72
CA LYS A 243 -20.61 6.55 -15.73
C LYS A 243 -21.65 7.59 -15.32
N GLN A 244 -21.25 8.84 -15.12
CA GLN A 244 -22.17 9.93 -14.78
C GLN A 244 -23.15 10.23 -15.93
N THR A 245 -22.67 10.18 -17.18
CA THR A 245 -23.51 10.41 -18.37
C THR A 245 -24.55 9.30 -18.52
N LEU A 246 -24.17 8.04 -18.29
CA LEU A 246 -25.11 6.89 -18.33
C LEU A 246 -26.20 7.03 -17.26
N ASN A 247 -25.83 7.36 -16.02
CA ASN A 247 -26.77 7.52 -14.92
C ASN A 247 -27.77 8.68 -15.15
N LYS A 248 -27.35 9.77 -15.80
CA LYS A 248 -28.26 10.87 -16.18
C LYS A 248 -29.29 10.44 -17.22
N ASN A 249 -28.86 9.67 -18.22
CA ASN A 249 -29.75 9.21 -19.29
C ASN A 249 -30.77 8.16 -18.80
N GLU A 250 -30.49 7.41 -17.75
CA GLU A 250 -31.43 6.46 -17.11
C GLU A 250 -32.45 7.20 -16.23
N GLY A 251 -32.08 8.32 -15.62
CA GLY A 251 -32.99 9.11 -14.76
C GLY A 251 -33.92 10.06 -15.53
N GLU A 252 -33.69 10.30 -16.82
CA GLU A 252 -34.59 11.12 -17.68
C GLU A 252 -35.68 10.26 -18.40
N ASN A 253 -35.67 8.94 -18.21
CA ASN A 253 -36.63 8.02 -18.81
C ASN A 253 -37.63 7.40 -17.79
N GLU A 254 -37.67 7.90 -16.54
CA GLU A 254 -38.70 7.64 -15.55
C GLU A 254 -39.58 8.90 -15.34
#